data_2855b6638d8eea286ff43214b07c848f
#
_entry.id   2855b6638d8eea286ff43214b07c848f
#
_cell.length_a   1.000
_cell.length_b   1.000
_cell.length_c   1.000
_cell.angle_alpha   90.00
_cell.angle_beta   90.00
_cell.angle_gamma   90.00
#
_symmetry.space_group_name_H-M   'P 1'
#
loop_
_entity.id
_entity.type
_entity.pdbx_description
1 polymer ?
#
loop_
_entity_poly.entity_id
_entity_poly.type
_entity_poly.pdbx_seq_one_letter_code
_entity_poly.pdbx_strand_id
1 'polypeptide(L)'
;EKVLTLSPDFSMYRFYTSITENPCVTLDKNEDMTVDIDMIINTAAEQNIRLIIFSNPCNPTSLGISAKEMRRLISSTNALIVLDEAYMDFWDQSLIKEAQEYDNLILLRTCSKALGMAGLRIGFAIANSKLTSVLRSAKSPYNVNSISQAMARIVLKNRLYQTEYIETILNSRNYIIEGLRKLEEDKLITHVYDSCT
;
A
#
# COMPACT_ATOMS: atom_id res chain seq x y z
N GLU A 1 -3.59 -18.26 -12.17
CA GLU A 1 -4.39 -17.02 -12.28
C GLU A 1 -3.48 -15.85 -12.65
N LYS A 2 -3.95 -14.94 -13.54
CA LYS A 2 -3.15 -13.74 -13.90
C LYS A 2 -3.21 -12.70 -12.80
N VAL A 3 -2.03 -12.16 -12.47
CA VAL A 3 -1.85 -11.09 -11.48
C VAL A 3 -1.41 -9.81 -12.19
N LEU A 4 -1.93 -8.67 -11.78
CA LEU A 4 -1.49 -7.35 -12.24
C LEU A 4 -0.80 -6.61 -11.09
N THR A 5 0.33 -5.98 -11.39
CA THR A 5 1.02 -5.04 -10.49
C THR A 5 1.53 -3.83 -11.27
N LEU A 6 2.00 -2.83 -10.56
CA LEU A 6 2.53 -1.60 -11.15
C LEU A 6 4.06 -1.59 -11.18
N SER A 7 4.64 -0.71 -11.99
CA SER A 7 6.09 -0.47 -12.06
C SER A 7 6.37 1.04 -12.23
N PRO A 8 7.29 1.60 -11.43
CA PRO A 8 7.94 0.99 -10.28
C PRO A 8 7.00 0.79 -9.10
N ASP A 9 7.15 -0.35 -8.38
CA ASP A 9 6.46 -0.64 -7.13
C ASP A 9 7.30 -1.63 -6.31
N PHE A 10 6.83 -2.04 -5.14
CA PHE A 10 7.54 -2.95 -4.25
C PHE A 10 7.81 -4.30 -4.94
N SER A 11 9.09 -4.60 -5.16
CA SER A 11 9.54 -5.72 -5.99
C SER A 11 9.03 -7.10 -5.55
N MET A 12 8.64 -7.24 -4.28
CA MET A 12 8.15 -8.50 -3.73
C MET A 12 6.82 -8.96 -4.35
N TYR A 13 6.00 -8.07 -4.92
CA TYR A 13 4.77 -8.51 -5.58
C TYR A 13 5.09 -9.40 -6.78
N ARG A 14 6.00 -8.97 -7.65
CA ARG A 14 6.46 -9.79 -8.78
C ARG A 14 7.19 -11.06 -8.32
N PHE A 15 7.97 -10.96 -7.26
CA PHE A 15 8.65 -12.13 -6.69
C PHE A 15 7.63 -13.17 -6.22
N TYR A 16 6.58 -12.79 -5.51
CA TYR A 16 5.53 -13.72 -5.06
C TYR A 16 4.76 -14.34 -6.23
N THR A 17 4.49 -13.59 -7.30
CA THR A 17 3.86 -14.17 -8.49
C THR A 17 4.76 -15.20 -9.16
N SER A 18 6.07 -14.96 -9.19
CA SER A 18 7.04 -15.88 -9.74
C SER A 18 7.13 -17.20 -8.97
N ILE A 19 7.24 -17.16 -7.64
CA ILE A 19 7.32 -18.39 -6.83
C ILE A 19 6.01 -19.18 -6.77
N THR A 20 4.88 -18.53 -7.07
CA THR A 20 3.56 -19.20 -7.16
C THR A 20 3.19 -19.56 -8.59
N GLU A 21 4.12 -19.39 -9.55
CA GLU A 21 3.98 -19.68 -10.98
C GLU A 21 2.74 -19.02 -11.63
N ASN A 22 2.34 -17.84 -11.10
CA ASN A 22 1.27 -17.07 -11.67
C ASN A 22 1.79 -16.07 -12.72
N PRO A 23 1.19 -16.00 -13.93
CA PRO A 23 1.56 -14.98 -14.89
C PRO A 23 1.34 -13.57 -14.32
N CYS A 24 2.35 -12.71 -14.42
CA CYS A 24 2.34 -11.36 -13.93
C CYS A 24 2.31 -10.34 -15.07
N VAL A 25 1.26 -9.54 -15.13
CA VAL A 25 1.16 -8.36 -16.00
C VAL A 25 1.65 -7.15 -15.19
N THR A 26 2.60 -6.42 -15.74
CA THR A 26 3.13 -5.21 -15.11
C THR A 26 2.74 -4.00 -15.94
N LEU A 27 2.09 -3.01 -15.34
CA LEU A 27 1.79 -1.73 -15.96
C LEU A 27 2.76 -0.68 -15.45
N ASP A 28 3.39 0.03 -16.38
CA ASP A 28 4.26 1.14 -16.02
C ASP A 28 3.42 2.35 -15.61
N LYS A 29 3.91 3.09 -14.62
CA LYS A 29 3.37 4.39 -14.23
C LYS A 29 3.73 5.44 -15.28
N ASN A 30 3.01 6.56 -15.25
CA ASN A 30 3.33 7.72 -16.07
C ASN A 30 4.73 8.27 -15.76
N GLU A 31 5.26 9.13 -16.61
CA GLU A 31 6.59 9.75 -16.41
C GLU A 31 6.67 10.56 -15.10
N ASP A 32 5.55 11.14 -14.65
CA ASP A 32 5.42 11.82 -13.36
C ASP A 32 5.14 10.89 -12.18
N MET A 33 5.25 9.57 -12.39
CA MET A 33 4.98 8.52 -11.41
C MET A 33 3.51 8.41 -10.95
N THR A 34 2.59 9.11 -11.59
CA THR A 34 1.15 8.91 -11.37
C THR A 34 0.67 7.60 -11.99
N VAL A 35 -0.52 7.17 -11.58
CA VAL A 35 -1.15 5.92 -12.03
C VAL A 35 -2.40 6.23 -12.84
N ASP A 36 -2.48 5.66 -14.04
CA ASP A 36 -3.68 5.68 -14.85
C ASP A 36 -4.65 4.55 -14.43
N ILE A 37 -5.72 4.92 -13.75
CA ILE A 37 -6.74 3.98 -13.25
C ILE A 37 -7.53 3.35 -14.41
N ASP A 38 -7.78 4.07 -15.49
CA ASP A 38 -8.48 3.52 -16.65
C ASP A 38 -7.65 2.46 -17.35
N MET A 39 -6.34 2.63 -17.41
CA MET A 39 -5.43 1.61 -17.92
C MET A 39 -5.48 0.34 -17.08
N ILE A 40 -5.54 0.44 -15.74
CA ILE A 40 -5.68 -0.74 -14.88
C ILE A 40 -7.01 -1.44 -15.13
N ILE A 41 -8.13 -0.70 -15.16
CA ILE A 41 -9.48 -1.25 -15.38
C ILE A 41 -9.57 -1.98 -16.73
N ASN A 42 -9.11 -1.33 -17.80
CA ASN A 42 -9.14 -1.87 -19.14
C ASN A 42 -8.28 -3.13 -19.26
N THR A 43 -7.05 -3.09 -18.75
CA THR A 43 -6.15 -4.26 -18.74
C THR A 43 -6.75 -5.41 -17.92
N ALA A 44 -7.36 -5.11 -16.78
CA ALA A 44 -7.99 -6.14 -15.95
C ALA A 44 -9.12 -6.86 -16.69
N ALA A 45 -9.93 -6.15 -17.45
CA ALA A 45 -11.01 -6.72 -18.26
C ALA A 45 -10.46 -7.49 -19.48
N GLU A 46 -9.60 -6.88 -20.27
CA GLU A 46 -9.07 -7.45 -21.52
C GLU A 46 -8.24 -8.71 -21.30
N GLN A 47 -7.43 -8.74 -20.25
CA GLN A 47 -6.53 -9.84 -19.96
C GLN A 47 -7.07 -10.84 -18.93
N ASN A 48 -8.33 -10.66 -18.47
CA ASN A 48 -8.95 -11.50 -17.45
C ASN A 48 -8.08 -11.61 -16.19
N ILE A 49 -7.66 -10.47 -15.65
CA ILE A 49 -6.88 -10.37 -14.42
C ILE A 49 -7.75 -10.82 -13.24
N ARG A 50 -7.20 -11.67 -12.37
CA ARG A 50 -7.91 -12.19 -11.19
C ARG A 50 -7.44 -11.58 -9.87
N LEU A 51 -6.23 -11.03 -9.86
CA LEU A 51 -5.64 -10.35 -8.71
C LEU A 51 -4.92 -9.10 -9.17
N ILE A 52 -5.19 -7.99 -8.51
CA ILE A 52 -4.45 -6.73 -8.66
C ILE A 52 -3.77 -6.46 -7.33
N ILE A 53 -2.45 -6.24 -7.34
CA ILE A 53 -1.70 -5.96 -6.12
C ILE A 53 -0.70 -4.83 -6.35
N PHE A 54 -0.76 -3.80 -5.52
CA PHE A 54 0.18 -2.68 -5.52
C PHE A 54 0.16 -1.92 -4.19
N SER A 55 1.17 -1.08 -3.97
CA SER A 55 1.25 -0.22 -2.78
C SER A 55 0.59 1.15 -2.98
N ASN A 56 -0.10 1.62 -1.95
CA ASN A 56 -0.74 2.94 -1.93
C ASN A 56 -0.69 3.56 -0.52
N PRO A 57 0.11 4.59 -0.26
CA PRO A 57 1.12 5.20 -1.12
C PRO A 57 2.23 4.23 -1.54
N CYS A 58 2.82 4.51 -2.71
CA CYS A 58 3.76 3.59 -3.35
C CYS A 58 5.16 3.64 -2.73
N ASN A 59 5.79 2.49 -2.64
CA ASN A 59 7.23 2.36 -2.46
C ASN A 59 7.86 1.87 -3.79
N PRO A 60 8.76 2.66 -4.47
CA PRO A 60 9.58 3.73 -3.91
C PRO A 60 9.10 5.16 -4.23
N THR A 61 8.04 5.35 -5.03
CA THR A 61 7.73 6.68 -5.59
C THR A 61 7.09 7.64 -4.57
N SER A 62 6.62 7.14 -3.44
CA SER A 62 5.93 7.92 -2.39
C SER A 62 4.64 8.62 -2.83
N LEU A 63 4.21 8.43 -4.08
CA LEU A 63 2.93 8.94 -4.57
C LEU A 63 1.79 7.98 -4.26
N GLY A 64 0.60 8.53 -4.07
CA GLY A 64 -0.61 7.78 -3.78
C GLY A 64 -1.73 8.05 -4.76
N ILE A 65 -2.63 7.08 -4.85
CA ILE A 65 -3.91 7.16 -5.56
C ILE A 65 -4.98 7.56 -4.55
N SER A 66 -5.78 8.58 -4.87
CA SER A 66 -6.81 9.07 -3.96
C SER A 66 -7.86 8.01 -3.61
N ALA A 67 -8.48 8.13 -2.44
CA ALA A 67 -9.58 7.24 -2.03
C ALA A 67 -10.73 7.22 -3.06
N LYS A 68 -11.00 8.34 -3.73
CA LYS A 68 -12.01 8.44 -4.78
C LYS A 68 -11.68 7.52 -5.97
N GLU A 69 -10.45 7.59 -6.46
CA GLU A 69 -10.00 6.77 -7.59
C GLU A 69 -9.88 5.29 -7.19
N MET A 70 -9.50 5.01 -5.95
CA MET A 70 -9.49 3.63 -5.45
C MET A 70 -10.90 3.03 -5.41
N ARG A 71 -11.91 3.78 -4.94
CA ARG A 71 -13.31 3.32 -5.00
C ARG A 71 -13.77 3.04 -6.41
N ARG A 72 -13.37 3.90 -7.37
CA ARG A 72 -13.66 3.72 -8.80
C ARG A 72 -13.04 2.41 -9.33
N LEU A 73 -11.77 2.15 -9.02
CA LEU A 73 -11.11 0.91 -9.41
C LEU A 73 -11.80 -0.33 -8.81
N ILE A 74 -12.09 -0.31 -7.51
CA ILE A 74 -12.71 -1.44 -6.80
C ILE A 74 -14.07 -1.78 -7.41
N SER A 75 -14.90 -0.76 -7.70
CA SER A 75 -16.24 -0.94 -8.26
C SER A 75 -16.25 -1.31 -9.75
N SER A 76 -15.16 -1.07 -10.48
CA SER A 76 -15.07 -1.28 -11.91
C SER A 76 -14.40 -2.60 -12.31
N THR A 77 -13.98 -3.43 -11.37
CA THR A 77 -13.34 -4.72 -11.66
C THR A 77 -13.87 -5.83 -10.78
N ASN A 78 -13.89 -7.04 -11.33
CA ASN A 78 -14.18 -8.28 -10.58
C ASN A 78 -12.90 -8.93 -10.01
N ALA A 79 -11.73 -8.38 -10.30
CA ALA A 79 -10.49 -8.87 -9.73
C ALA A 79 -10.43 -8.62 -8.22
N LEU A 80 -9.83 -9.52 -7.47
CA LEU A 80 -9.48 -9.26 -6.08
C LEU A 80 -8.38 -8.18 -6.04
N ILE A 81 -8.58 -7.14 -5.27
CA ILE A 81 -7.60 -6.07 -5.08
C ILE A 81 -6.93 -6.27 -3.71
N VAL A 82 -5.62 -6.41 -3.72
CA VAL A 82 -4.77 -6.36 -2.53
C VAL A 82 -4.06 -5.02 -2.52
N LEU A 83 -4.55 -4.11 -1.69
CA LEU A 83 -4.01 -2.75 -1.56
C LEU A 83 -3.07 -2.68 -0.36
N ASP A 84 -1.78 -2.51 -0.64
CA ASP A 84 -0.77 -2.41 0.41
C ASP A 84 -0.69 -0.97 0.93
N GLU A 85 -1.32 -0.74 2.07
CA GLU A 85 -1.33 0.53 2.78
C GLU A 85 -0.21 0.63 3.84
N ALA A 86 0.95 0.03 3.63
CA ALA A 86 2.05 0.04 4.59
C ALA A 86 2.52 1.46 4.98
N TYR A 87 2.32 2.43 4.11
CA TYR A 87 2.70 3.83 4.33
C TYR A 87 1.50 4.76 4.53
N MET A 88 0.28 4.25 4.56
CA MET A 88 -0.95 5.05 4.64
C MET A 88 -1.15 5.79 5.98
N ASP A 89 -0.38 5.45 7.01
CA ASP A 89 -0.40 6.23 8.27
C ASP A 89 0.16 7.65 8.10
N PHE A 90 0.91 7.91 7.02
CA PHE A 90 1.43 9.23 6.67
C PHE A 90 0.48 10.01 5.75
N TRP A 91 -0.64 9.43 5.32
CA TRP A 91 -1.61 10.03 4.40
C TRP A 91 -3.05 9.70 4.82
N ASP A 92 -4.02 10.52 4.41
CA ASP A 92 -5.41 10.46 4.90
C ASP A 92 -6.40 9.76 3.94
N GLN A 93 -5.90 9.04 2.93
CA GLN A 93 -6.72 8.46 1.86
C GLN A 93 -7.04 6.97 2.05
N SER A 94 -6.98 6.47 3.29
CA SER A 94 -7.25 5.06 3.59
C SER A 94 -8.71 4.67 3.43
N LEU A 95 -8.95 3.49 2.86
CA LEU A 95 -10.27 2.86 2.77
C LEU A 95 -10.58 1.94 3.97
N ILE A 96 -9.79 2.00 5.04
CA ILE A 96 -9.92 1.07 6.18
C ILE A 96 -11.31 1.07 6.84
N LYS A 97 -12.00 2.21 6.84
CA LYS A 97 -13.33 2.32 7.46
C LYS A 97 -14.43 1.64 6.66
N GLU A 98 -14.23 1.47 5.37
CA GLU A 98 -15.19 0.91 4.41
C GLU A 98 -14.74 -0.44 3.82
N ALA A 99 -13.56 -0.93 4.20
CA ALA A 99 -12.98 -2.17 3.64
C ALA A 99 -13.92 -3.40 3.77
N GLN A 100 -14.79 -3.42 4.77
CA GLN A 100 -15.73 -4.52 4.98
C GLN A 100 -16.94 -4.50 4.02
N GLU A 101 -17.16 -3.40 3.32
CA GLU A 101 -18.27 -3.22 2.38
C GLU A 101 -17.98 -3.81 1.00
N TYR A 102 -16.70 -4.08 0.69
CA TYR A 102 -16.26 -4.59 -0.59
C TYR A 102 -16.03 -6.09 -0.59
N ASP A 103 -16.55 -6.78 -1.61
CA ASP A 103 -16.36 -8.23 -1.77
C ASP A 103 -15.01 -8.61 -2.39
N ASN A 104 -14.30 -7.64 -2.94
CA ASN A 104 -13.07 -7.83 -3.69
C ASN A 104 -11.89 -6.97 -3.19
N LEU A 105 -11.90 -6.54 -1.92
CA LEU A 105 -10.82 -5.71 -1.36
C LEU A 105 -10.18 -6.38 -0.14
N ILE A 106 -8.85 -6.44 -0.15
CA ILE A 106 -8.01 -6.72 1.02
C ILE A 106 -7.05 -5.54 1.19
N LEU A 107 -7.10 -4.89 2.36
CA LEU A 107 -6.11 -3.90 2.75
C LEU A 107 -5.02 -4.55 3.59
N LEU A 108 -3.76 -4.22 3.31
CA LEU A 108 -2.62 -4.61 4.13
C LEU A 108 -2.12 -3.40 4.92
N ARG A 109 -1.89 -3.60 6.21
CA ARG A 109 -1.31 -2.59 7.11
C ARG A 109 -0.15 -3.20 7.89
N THR A 110 0.78 -2.38 8.35
CA THR A 110 1.95 -2.87 9.08
C THR A 110 2.29 -1.99 10.27
N CYS A 111 2.82 -2.62 11.33
CA CYS A 111 3.47 -1.90 12.43
C CYS A 111 4.94 -1.53 12.12
N SER A 112 5.47 -1.93 10.98
CA SER A 112 6.91 -1.82 10.67
C SER A 112 7.36 -0.41 10.27
N LYS A 113 6.44 0.47 9.85
CA LYS A 113 6.74 1.78 9.28
C LYS A 113 6.41 2.89 10.28
N ALA A 114 5.27 3.54 10.14
CA ALA A 114 4.86 4.67 10.98
C ALA A 114 4.86 4.37 12.49
N LEU A 115 4.69 3.11 12.89
CA LEU A 115 4.69 2.72 14.30
C LEU A 115 6.08 2.32 14.81
N GLY A 116 7.12 2.33 13.98
CA GLY A 116 8.51 2.06 14.38
C GLY A 116 8.79 0.63 14.87
N MET A 117 7.92 -0.35 14.56
CA MET A 117 7.96 -1.69 15.14
C MET A 117 8.40 -2.76 14.14
N ALA A 118 9.33 -2.45 13.26
CA ALA A 118 9.78 -3.36 12.21
C ALA A 118 10.29 -4.71 12.75
N GLY A 119 10.98 -4.71 13.89
CA GLY A 119 11.52 -5.90 14.54
C GLY A 119 10.46 -6.87 15.08
N LEU A 120 9.23 -6.42 15.32
CA LEU A 120 8.15 -7.27 15.85
C LEU A 120 7.45 -8.11 14.77
N ARG A 121 7.69 -7.84 13.49
CA ARG A 121 7.14 -8.60 12.35
C ARG A 121 5.62 -8.73 12.40
N ILE A 122 4.91 -7.63 12.65
CA ILE A 122 3.43 -7.59 12.69
C ILE A 122 2.88 -6.74 11.57
N GLY A 123 1.86 -7.31 10.92
CA GLY A 123 0.98 -6.65 9.96
C GLY A 123 -0.44 -7.19 10.07
N PHE A 124 -1.34 -6.55 9.37
CA PHE A 124 -2.77 -6.86 9.38
C PHE A 124 -3.30 -6.94 7.94
N ALA A 125 -4.15 -7.94 7.68
CA ALA A 125 -5.02 -7.96 6.53
C ALA A 125 -6.44 -7.61 6.99
N ILE A 126 -7.03 -6.60 6.38
CA ILE A 126 -8.36 -6.08 6.70
C ILE A 126 -9.25 -6.26 5.47
N ALA A 127 -10.36 -6.96 5.65
CA ALA A 127 -11.33 -7.26 4.59
C ALA A 127 -12.68 -7.63 5.21
N ASN A 128 -13.67 -7.91 4.38
CA ASN A 128 -14.94 -8.46 4.85
C ASN A 128 -14.77 -9.86 5.50
N SER A 129 -15.80 -10.35 6.15
CA SER A 129 -15.76 -11.62 6.90
C SER A 129 -15.46 -12.82 6.02
N LYS A 130 -15.95 -12.85 4.77
CA LYS A 130 -15.74 -13.93 3.80
C LYS A 130 -14.26 -14.03 3.41
N LEU A 131 -13.65 -12.95 2.97
CA LEU A 131 -12.23 -12.90 2.62
C LEU A 131 -11.34 -13.20 3.85
N THR A 132 -11.68 -12.61 5.00
CA THR A 132 -10.95 -12.86 6.25
C THR A 132 -11.00 -14.33 6.67
N SER A 133 -12.12 -15.01 6.46
CA SER A 133 -12.25 -16.46 6.74
C SER A 133 -11.31 -17.28 5.86
N VAL A 134 -11.25 -16.98 4.55
CA VAL A 134 -10.33 -17.63 3.61
C VAL A 134 -8.87 -17.41 4.02
N LEU A 135 -8.49 -16.16 4.33
CA LEU A 135 -7.14 -15.85 4.79
C LEU A 135 -6.76 -16.60 6.07
N ARG A 136 -7.70 -16.73 7.01
CA ARG A 136 -7.48 -17.51 8.25
C ARG A 136 -7.25 -18.99 7.99
N SER A 137 -7.92 -19.56 7.00
CA SER A 137 -7.74 -20.97 6.63
C SER A 137 -6.39 -21.22 5.94
N ALA A 138 -5.86 -20.23 5.23
CA ALA A 138 -4.62 -20.36 4.49
C ALA A 138 -3.36 -20.05 5.35
N LYS A 139 -3.49 -19.21 6.39
CA LYS A 139 -2.34 -18.80 7.19
C LYS A 139 -1.85 -19.89 8.16
N SER A 140 -0.54 -19.89 8.43
CA SER A 140 0.02 -20.70 9.53
C SER A 140 -0.60 -20.31 10.89
N PRO A 141 -0.90 -21.28 11.79
CA PRO A 141 -1.42 -20.97 13.11
C PRO A 141 -0.45 -20.21 14.02
N TYR A 142 0.86 -20.34 13.79
CA TYR A 142 1.92 -19.81 14.65
C TYR A 142 2.73 -18.67 14.00
N ASN A 143 2.14 -17.94 13.08
CA ASN A 143 2.84 -16.91 12.28
C ASN A 143 3.23 -15.64 13.07
N VAL A 144 2.61 -15.36 14.21
CA VAL A 144 2.93 -14.21 15.07
C VAL A 144 3.07 -14.66 16.52
N ASN A 145 4.22 -14.38 17.12
CA ASN A 145 4.49 -14.74 18.53
C ASN A 145 3.71 -13.85 19.52
N SER A 146 3.52 -14.33 20.74
CA SER A 146 2.72 -13.66 21.76
C SER A 146 3.32 -12.33 22.25
N ILE A 147 4.64 -12.21 22.29
CA ILE A 147 5.32 -10.97 22.70
C ILE A 147 5.02 -9.87 21.68
N SER A 148 5.20 -10.16 20.40
CA SER A 148 4.88 -9.21 19.32
C SER A 148 3.42 -8.78 19.38
N GLN A 149 2.48 -9.72 19.61
CA GLN A 149 1.06 -9.40 19.74
C GLN A 149 0.79 -8.47 20.95
N ALA A 150 1.41 -8.75 22.11
CA ALA A 150 1.25 -7.92 23.30
C ALA A 150 1.79 -6.50 23.09
N MET A 151 2.98 -6.37 22.49
CA MET A 151 3.58 -5.07 22.18
C MET A 151 2.75 -4.27 21.18
N ALA A 152 2.28 -4.89 20.11
CA ALA A 152 1.42 -4.21 19.13
C ALA A 152 0.13 -3.68 19.78
N ARG A 153 -0.50 -4.45 20.69
CA ARG A 153 -1.69 -3.99 21.41
C ARG A 153 -1.42 -2.75 22.26
N ILE A 154 -0.25 -2.65 22.90
CA ILE A 154 0.13 -1.49 23.70
C ILE A 154 0.30 -0.26 22.81
N VAL A 155 1.06 -0.39 21.73
CA VAL A 155 1.34 0.74 20.81
C VAL A 155 0.06 1.21 20.12
N LEU A 156 -0.76 0.30 19.58
CA LEU A 156 -2.01 0.65 18.91
C LEU A 156 -3.04 1.33 19.83
N LYS A 157 -2.94 1.14 21.15
CA LYS A 157 -3.76 1.85 22.12
C LYS A 157 -3.24 3.25 22.48
N ASN A 158 -1.97 3.52 22.23
CA ASN A 158 -1.35 4.82 22.54
C ASN A 158 -1.37 5.76 21.34
N ARG A 159 -2.53 6.36 21.07
CA ARG A 159 -2.74 7.25 19.91
C ARG A 159 -1.90 8.53 19.96
N LEU A 160 -1.66 9.10 21.14
CA LEU A 160 -0.86 10.32 21.27
C LEU A 160 0.57 10.10 20.76
N TYR A 161 1.21 9.02 21.19
CA TYR A 161 2.56 8.67 20.72
C TYR A 161 2.62 8.49 19.19
N GLN A 162 1.60 7.84 18.61
CA GLN A 162 1.52 7.65 17.16
C GLN A 162 1.42 9.00 16.42
N THR A 163 0.54 9.88 16.88
CA THR A 163 0.31 11.19 16.25
C THR A 163 1.58 12.04 16.27
N GLU A 164 2.20 12.21 17.44
CA GLU A 164 3.43 13.01 17.60
C GLU A 164 4.58 12.47 16.72
N TYR A 165 4.73 11.16 16.66
CA TYR A 165 5.77 10.53 15.86
C TYR A 165 5.54 10.72 14.35
N ILE A 166 4.30 10.53 13.89
CA ILE A 166 3.92 10.74 12.48
C ILE A 166 4.10 12.21 12.09
N GLU A 167 3.65 13.15 12.91
CA GLU A 167 3.84 14.59 12.70
C GLU A 167 5.32 14.97 12.57
N THR A 168 6.18 14.41 13.41
CA THR A 168 7.63 14.63 13.35
C THR A 168 8.21 14.17 12.01
N ILE A 169 7.79 13.00 11.51
CA ILE A 169 8.23 12.47 10.22
C ILE A 169 7.73 13.35 9.08
N LEU A 170 6.45 13.74 9.08
CA LEU A 170 5.86 14.59 8.06
C LEU A 170 6.53 15.96 7.99
N ASN A 171 6.85 16.56 9.13
CA ASN A 171 7.59 17.81 9.20
C ASN A 171 9.00 17.66 8.62
N SER A 172 9.70 16.56 8.96
CA SER A 172 11.03 16.27 8.42
C SER A 172 11.00 16.05 6.91
N ARG A 173 9.98 15.34 6.40
CA ARG A 173 9.74 15.17 4.96
C ARG A 173 9.59 16.54 4.27
N ASN A 174 8.71 17.40 4.80
CA ASN A 174 8.46 18.73 4.20
C ASN A 174 9.75 19.57 4.15
N TYR A 175 10.53 19.56 5.23
CA TYR A 175 11.81 20.25 5.28
C TYR A 175 12.79 19.76 4.18
N ILE A 176 12.86 18.42 3.99
CA ILE A 176 13.73 17.85 2.95
C ILE A 176 13.23 18.23 1.55
N ILE A 177 11.92 18.14 1.28
CA ILE A 177 11.33 18.48 -0.02
C ILE A 177 11.57 19.96 -0.34
N GLU A 178 11.37 20.87 0.61
CA GLU A 178 11.67 22.30 0.43
C GLU A 178 13.14 22.54 0.10
N GLY A 179 14.06 21.85 0.76
CA GLY A 179 15.49 21.92 0.45
C GLY A 179 15.81 21.38 -0.95
N LEU A 180 15.22 20.26 -1.34
CA LEU A 180 15.41 19.69 -2.68
C LEU A 180 14.86 20.59 -3.78
N ARG A 181 13.70 21.21 -3.59
CA ARG A 181 13.11 22.16 -4.57
C ARG A 181 14.03 23.38 -4.81
N LYS A 182 14.72 23.88 -3.77
CA LYS A 182 15.73 24.93 -3.97
C LYS A 182 16.89 24.45 -4.84
N LEU A 183 17.35 23.21 -4.66
CA LEU A 183 18.39 22.63 -5.51
C LEU A 183 17.91 22.44 -6.96
N GLU A 184 16.64 22.15 -7.17
CA GLU A 184 16.02 22.09 -8.49
C GLU A 184 15.96 23.48 -9.15
N GLU A 185 15.55 24.52 -8.41
CA GLU A 185 15.58 25.92 -8.86
C GLU A 185 17.00 26.38 -9.25
N ASP A 186 18.00 25.96 -8.44
CA ASP A 186 19.43 26.24 -8.71
C ASP A 186 20.02 25.35 -9.83
N LYS A 187 19.21 24.46 -10.43
CA LYS A 187 19.59 23.50 -11.50
C LYS A 187 20.70 22.50 -11.08
N LEU A 188 20.82 22.24 -9.81
CA LEU A 188 21.75 21.24 -9.27
C LEU A 188 21.19 19.83 -9.34
N ILE A 189 19.87 19.69 -9.41
CA ILE A 189 19.13 18.44 -9.68
C ILE A 189 18.06 18.69 -10.75
N THR A 190 17.63 17.64 -11.41
CA THR A 190 16.74 17.76 -12.59
C THR A 190 15.27 17.88 -12.22
N HIS A 191 14.81 17.13 -11.21
CA HIS A 191 13.40 17.12 -10.84
C HIS A 191 13.18 16.60 -9.43
N VAL A 192 12.19 17.17 -8.74
CA VAL A 192 11.70 16.72 -7.42
C VAL A 192 10.24 16.29 -7.55
N TYR A 193 9.99 15.01 -7.41
CA TYR A 193 8.63 14.47 -7.39
C TYR A 193 7.92 14.82 -6.08
N ASP A 194 6.59 14.94 -6.14
CA ASP A 194 5.78 15.08 -4.93
C ASP A 194 5.82 13.81 -4.09
N SER A 195 5.45 13.95 -2.81
CA SER A 195 5.44 12.83 -1.86
C SER A 195 4.22 12.90 -0.94
N CYS A 196 3.52 11.79 -0.81
CA CYS A 196 2.44 11.62 0.17
C CYS A 196 2.95 11.10 1.54
N THR A 197 4.20 10.59 1.61
CA THR A 197 4.74 9.90 2.81
C THR A 197 6.11 10.40 3.19
#